data_1477830f0ce187a2d6a1abf4f7d60b66
#
_entry.id   1477830f0ce187a2d6a1abf4f7d60b66
#
_cell.length_a   1.000
_cell.length_b   1.000
_cell.length_c   1.000
_cell.angle_alpha   90.00
_cell.angle_beta   90.00
_cell.angle_gamma   90.00
#
_symmetry.space_group_name_H-M   'P 1'
#
loop_
_entity.id
_entity.type
_entity.pdbx_description
1 polymer ?
#
loop_
_entity_poly.entity_id
_entity_poly.type
_entity_poly.pdbx_seq_one_letter_code
_entity_poly.pdbx_strand_id
1 'polypeptide(L)'
;MIPHVTNAIKDFVLSGNEGYDFVLVEIGGTVGDIEGLPFFEAIRQLGNDLPRNQAIYIHLTLLPFIPSAGELKTKPTQHSVKELRSIGIQPDILLCRSDREVPKSERRKIALFC
;
A
#
# COMPACT_ATOMS: atom_id res chain seq x y z
N MET A 1 -15.89 3.58 -11.83
CA MET A 1 -15.63 4.73 -10.94
C MET A 1 -15.71 6.01 -11.76
N ILE A 2 -16.18 7.09 -11.16
CA ILE A 2 -16.52 8.31 -11.91
C ILE A 2 -15.23 9.07 -12.28
N PRO A 3 -14.92 9.27 -13.58
CA PRO A 3 -13.63 9.82 -14.01
C PRO A 3 -13.30 11.21 -13.46
N HIS A 4 -14.29 12.06 -13.26
CA HIS A 4 -14.01 13.42 -12.74
C HIS A 4 -13.51 13.39 -11.29
N VAL A 5 -13.92 12.41 -10.50
CA VAL A 5 -13.45 12.24 -9.13
C VAL A 5 -11.99 11.75 -9.12
N THR A 6 -11.69 10.72 -9.89
CA THR A 6 -10.32 10.20 -9.97
C THR A 6 -9.36 11.22 -10.59
N ASN A 7 -9.80 11.97 -11.59
CA ASN A 7 -8.99 13.03 -12.18
C ASN A 7 -8.70 14.17 -11.19
N ALA A 8 -9.68 14.56 -10.39
CA ALA A 8 -9.47 15.57 -9.35
C ALA A 8 -8.42 15.11 -8.32
N ILE A 9 -8.46 13.86 -7.93
CA ILE A 9 -7.48 13.29 -7.01
C ILE A 9 -6.08 13.25 -7.66
N LYS A 10 -5.99 12.81 -8.91
CA LYS A 10 -4.71 12.78 -9.64
C LYS A 10 -4.12 14.18 -9.77
N ASP A 11 -4.93 15.18 -10.11
CA ASP A 11 -4.49 16.56 -10.23
C ASP A 11 -3.98 17.10 -8.89
N PHE A 12 -4.65 16.77 -7.80
CA PHE A 12 -4.20 17.15 -6.46
C PHE A 12 -2.83 16.53 -6.13
N VAL A 13 -2.66 15.25 -6.42
CA VAL A 13 -1.39 14.54 -6.16
C VAL A 13 -0.24 15.16 -6.97
N LEU A 14 -0.51 15.57 -8.19
CA LEU A 14 0.51 16.15 -9.06
C LEU A 14 0.75 17.65 -8.80
N SER A 15 -0.12 18.30 -8.04
CA SER A 15 -0.01 19.73 -7.79
C SER A 15 1.19 20.05 -6.88
N GLY A 16 1.94 21.11 -7.23
CA GLY A 16 3.05 21.58 -6.42
C GLY A 16 4.26 20.68 -6.36
N ASN A 17 4.38 19.71 -7.27
CA ASN A 17 5.48 18.75 -7.26
C ASN A 17 6.78 19.29 -7.87
N GLU A 18 6.72 20.42 -8.56
CA GLU A 18 7.88 20.99 -9.22
C GLU A 18 8.97 21.41 -8.22
N GLY A 19 10.23 21.09 -8.55
CA GLY A 19 11.38 21.47 -7.73
C GLY A 19 11.72 20.49 -6.62
N TYR A 20 10.98 19.39 -6.47
CA TYR A 20 11.24 18.36 -5.48
C TYR A 20 11.79 17.09 -6.14
N ASP A 21 12.77 16.49 -5.48
CA ASP A 21 13.33 15.20 -5.92
C ASP A 21 12.38 14.05 -5.65
N PHE A 22 11.65 14.13 -4.54
CA PHE A 22 10.69 13.10 -4.10
C PHE A 22 9.42 13.76 -3.63
N VAL A 23 8.29 13.13 -3.94
CA VAL A 23 6.97 13.51 -3.42
C VAL A 23 6.36 12.28 -2.77
N LEU A 24 6.00 12.41 -1.51
CA LEU A 24 5.36 11.34 -0.74
C LEU A 24 3.87 11.62 -0.67
N VAL A 25 3.09 10.64 -1.08
CA VAL A 25 1.63 10.70 -1.06
C VAL A 25 1.12 9.58 -0.17
N GLU A 26 0.31 9.91 0.81
CA GLU A 26 -0.22 8.93 1.75
C GLU A 26 -1.73 8.86 1.64
N ILE A 27 -2.25 7.65 1.57
CA ILE A 27 -3.69 7.40 1.64
C ILE A 27 -3.97 6.78 3.00
N GLY A 28 -4.73 7.48 3.82
CA GLY A 28 -5.13 6.99 5.14
C GLY A 28 -6.21 5.92 5.06
N GLY A 29 -6.45 5.26 6.18
CA GLY A 29 -7.47 4.24 6.31
C GLY A 29 -6.98 2.85 5.93
N THR A 30 -7.90 1.90 5.98
CA THR A 30 -7.62 0.49 5.71
C THR A 30 -7.94 0.16 4.25
N VAL A 31 -7.07 -0.62 3.62
CA VAL A 31 -7.32 -1.13 2.27
C VAL A 31 -8.59 -1.99 2.29
N GLY A 32 -9.51 -1.69 1.38
CA GLY A 32 -10.81 -2.37 1.30
C GLY A 32 -11.97 -1.53 1.82
N ASP A 33 -11.72 -0.46 2.56
CA ASP A 33 -12.77 0.45 2.99
C ASP A 33 -13.37 1.18 1.78
N ILE A 34 -14.70 1.30 1.78
CA ILE A 34 -15.44 1.85 0.64
C ILE A 34 -15.02 3.29 0.34
N GLU A 35 -14.82 4.12 1.36
CA GLU A 35 -14.46 5.52 1.18
C GLU A 35 -13.05 5.70 0.59
N GLY A 36 -12.20 4.69 0.67
CA GLY A 36 -10.86 4.73 0.10
C GLY A 36 -10.80 4.40 -1.39
N LEU A 37 -11.82 3.73 -1.93
CA LEU A 37 -11.79 3.20 -3.29
C LEU A 37 -11.46 4.24 -4.37
N PRO A 38 -12.03 5.46 -4.37
CA PRO A 38 -11.69 6.47 -5.38
C PRO A 38 -10.21 6.87 -5.33
N PHE A 39 -9.64 6.92 -4.14
CA PHE A 39 -8.23 7.27 -3.95
C PHE A 39 -7.31 6.16 -4.46
N PHE A 40 -7.60 4.92 -4.16
CA PHE A 40 -6.83 3.78 -4.66
C PHE A 40 -6.89 3.70 -6.18
N GLU A 41 -8.08 3.91 -6.76
CA GLU A 41 -8.23 3.88 -8.21
C GLU A 41 -7.46 5.02 -8.88
N ALA A 42 -7.51 6.22 -8.31
CA ALA A 42 -6.75 7.36 -8.83
C ALA A 42 -5.23 7.10 -8.80
N ILE A 43 -4.74 6.54 -7.71
CA ILE A 43 -3.32 6.22 -7.56
C ILE A 43 -2.91 5.09 -8.51
N ARG A 44 -3.75 4.08 -8.69
CA ARG A 44 -3.51 3.01 -9.66
C ARG A 44 -3.36 3.59 -11.07
N GLN A 45 -4.29 4.44 -11.46
CA GLN A 45 -4.25 5.10 -12.77
C GLN A 45 -3.01 5.97 -12.91
N LEU A 46 -2.69 6.75 -11.88
CA LEU A 46 -1.52 7.64 -11.90
C LEU A 46 -0.22 6.87 -12.08
N GLY A 47 -0.08 5.73 -11.41
CA GLY A 47 1.08 4.88 -11.58
C GLY A 47 1.22 4.33 -12.99
N ASN A 48 0.09 4.07 -13.67
CA ASN A 48 0.09 3.62 -15.06
C ASN A 48 0.34 4.79 -16.03
N ASP A 49 -0.11 6.00 -15.68
CA ASP A 49 0.05 7.20 -16.53
C ASP A 49 1.48 7.74 -16.49
N LEU A 50 2.17 7.59 -15.36
CA LEU A 50 3.53 8.09 -15.21
C LEU A 50 4.53 7.22 -15.97
N PRO A 51 5.68 7.80 -16.39
CA PRO A 51 6.75 7.02 -17.02
C PRO A 51 7.22 5.92 -16.07
N ARG A 52 7.77 4.86 -16.65
CA ARG A 52 8.31 3.73 -15.91
C ARG A 52 9.35 4.20 -14.89
N ASN A 53 9.29 3.65 -13.68
CA ASN A 53 10.17 3.96 -12.56
C ASN A 53 9.99 5.37 -11.97
N GLN A 54 8.88 6.05 -12.26
CA GLN A 54 8.56 7.34 -11.67
C GLN A 54 7.71 7.24 -10.41
N ALA A 55 7.08 6.09 -10.17
CA ALA A 55 6.27 5.86 -8.98
C ALA A 55 6.56 4.50 -8.38
N ILE A 56 6.59 4.45 -7.06
CA ILE A 56 6.66 3.19 -6.32
C ILE A 56 5.52 3.16 -5.31
N TYR A 57 5.05 1.96 -5.01
CA TYR A 57 3.99 1.73 -4.05
C TYR A 57 4.57 1.10 -2.79
N ILE A 58 4.38 1.79 -1.68
CA ILE A 58 4.79 1.31 -0.36
C ILE A 58 3.53 0.98 0.42
N HIS A 59 3.38 -0.27 0.82
CA HIS A 59 2.22 -0.72 1.59
C HIS A 59 2.62 -0.93 3.04
N LEU A 60 1.94 -0.23 3.93
CA LEU A 60 2.20 -0.31 5.37
C LEU A 60 1.21 -1.27 6.00
N THR A 61 1.71 -2.28 6.69
CA THR A 61 0.89 -3.29 7.37
C THR A 61 1.31 -3.46 8.83
N LEU A 62 0.48 -4.15 9.58
CA LEU A 62 0.76 -4.49 10.98
C LEU A 62 1.00 -5.99 11.10
N LEU A 63 2.05 -6.36 11.83
CA LEU A 63 2.30 -7.73 12.26
C LEU A 63 1.97 -7.83 13.76
N PRO A 64 0.75 -8.22 14.13
CA PRO A 64 0.39 -8.31 15.53
C PRO A 64 1.06 -9.50 16.20
N PHE A 65 1.51 -9.30 17.43
CA PHE A 65 1.97 -10.38 18.27
C PHE A 65 0.82 -10.90 19.12
N ILE A 66 0.64 -12.22 19.12
CA ILE A 66 -0.40 -12.88 19.91
C ILE A 66 0.27 -13.59 21.09
N PRO A 67 0.17 -13.05 22.32
CA PRO A 67 0.85 -13.63 23.47
C PRO A 67 0.48 -15.08 23.75
N SER A 68 -0.79 -15.45 23.55
CA SER A 68 -1.25 -16.82 23.77
C SER A 68 -0.63 -17.82 22.79
N ALA A 69 -0.29 -17.39 21.59
CA ALA A 69 0.37 -18.22 20.58
C ALA A 69 1.90 -18.06 20.61
N GLY A 70 2.40 -17.03 21.28
CA GLY A 70 3.84 -16.74 21.35
C GLY A 70 4.48 -16.37 20.03
N GLU A 71 3.71 -15.84 19.07
CA GLU A 71 4.22 -15.56 17.72
C GLU A 71 3.58 -14.34 17.10
N LEU A 72 4.29 -13.76 16.12
CA LEU A 72 3.75 -12.74 15.23
C LEU A 72 2.84 -13.38 14.19
N LYS A 73 1.73 -12.73 13.88
CA LYS A 73 0.78 -13.20 12.86
C LYS A 73 1.01 -12.50 11.54
N THR A 74 1.20 -13.27 10.48
CA THR A 74 1.45 -12.76 9.13
C THR A 74 0.19 -12.71 8.27
N LYS A 75 -0.88 -13.39 8.65
CA LYS A 75 -2.11 -13.45 7.86
C LYS A 75 -2.77 -12.09 7.64
N PRO A 76 -2.86 -11.19 8.62
CA PRO A 76 -3.42 -9.86 8.34
C PRO A 76 -2.66 -9.11 7.25
N THR A 77 -1.34 -9.22 7.23
CA THR A 77 -0.50 -8.63 6.16
C THR A 77 -0.79 -9.29 4.82
N GLN A 78 -0.86 -10.62 4.78
CA GLN A 78 -1.19 -11.35 3.55
C GLN A 78 -2.56 -10.94 2.99
N HIS A 79 -3.57 -10.84 3.85
CA HIS A 79 -4.91 -10.40 3.44
C HIS A 79 -4.91 -8.97 2.92
N SER A 80 -4.19 -8.06 3.58
CA SER A 80 -4.11 -6.67 3.18
C SER A 80 -3.45 -6.52 1.80
N VAL A 81 -2.38 -7.25 1.56
CA VAL A 81 -1.71 -7.27 0.24
C VAL A 81 -2.64 -7.85 -0.82
N LYS A 82 -3.37 -8.92 -0.50
CA LYS A 82 -4.33 -9.52 -1.42
C LYS A 82 -5.42 -8.53 -1.81
N GLU A 83 -5.96 -7.77 -0.86
CA GLU A 83 -6.94 -6.73 -1.13
C GLU A 83 -6.38 -5.65 -2.04
N LEU A 84 -5.16 -5.18 -1.77
CA LEU A 84 -4.50 -4.17 -2.58
C LEU A 84 -4.28 -4.67 -4.02
N ARG A 85 -3.85 -5.92 -4.17
CA ARG A 85 -3.67 -6.54 -5.48
C ARG A 85 -4.98 -6.70 -6.23
N SER A 86 -6.07 -6.98 -5.53
CA SER A 86 -7.41 -7.08 -6.15
C SER A 86 -7.89 -5.74 -6.73
N ILE A 87 -7.41 -4.64 -6.18
CA ILE A 87 -7.66 -3.29 -6.70
C ILE A 87 -6.79 -3.01 -7.94
N GLY A 88 -5.73 -3.76 -8.12
CA GLY A 88 -4.81 -3.62 -9.25
C GLY A 88 -3.50 -2.95 -8.91
N ILE A 89 -3.14 -2.89 -7.63
CA ILE A 89 -1.88 -2.32 -7.17
C ILE A 89 -1.00 -3.41 -6.58
N GLN A 90 0.19 -3.58 -7.16
CA GLN A 90 1.21 -4.46 -6.58
C GLN A 90 2.18 -3.61 -5.79
N PRO A 91 2.32 -3.83 -4.47
CA PRO A 91 3.30 -3.08 -3.69
C PRO A 91 4.72 -3.42 -4.13
N ASP A 92 5.55 -2.40 -4.22
CA ASP A 92 6.98 -2.55 -4.50
C ASP A 92 7.75 -2.79 -3.19
N ILE A 93 7.29 -2.16 -2.12
CA ILE A 93 7.89 -2.29 -0.79
C ILE A 93 6.77 -2.55 0.21
N LEU A 94 7.00 -3.51 1.08
CA LEU A 94 6.09 -3.82 2.17
C LEU A 94 6.76 -3.42 3.48
N LEU A 95 6.17 -2.44 4.18
CA LEU A 95 6.62 -2.01 5.49
C LEU A 95 5.73 -2.65 6.55
N CYS A 96 6.29 -3.59 7.29
CA CYS A 96 5.55 -4.31 8.31
C CYS A 96 5.86 -3.72 9.68
N ARG A 97 4.86 -3.06 10.27
CA ARG A 97 4.97 -2.52 11.62
C ARG A 97 4.87 -3.64 12.64
N SER A 98 5.84 -3.70 13.56
CA SER A 98 5.89 -4.72 14.60
C SER A 98 6.43 -4.10 15.88
N ASP A 99 5.99 -4.61 17.03
CA ASP A 99 6.50 -4.18 18.33
C ASP A 99 7.78 -4.94 18.75
N ARG A 100 8.23 -5.86 17.90
CA ARG A 100 9.44 -6.66 18.13
C ARG A 100 10.08 -7.06 16.82
N GLU A 101 11.29 -7.61 16.91
CA GLU A 101 12.00 -8.10 15.73
C GLU A 101 11.20 -9.21 15.04
N VAL A 102 11.15 -9.17 13.72
CA VAL A 102 10.45 -10.17 12.92
C VAL A 102 11.41 -11.30 12.60
N PRO A 103 11.12 -12.55 13.06
CA PRO A 103 11.97 -13.69 12.77
C PRO A 103 12.09 -13.97 11.26
N LYS A 104 13.18 -14.61 10.86
CA LYS A 104 13.41 -14.97 9.46
C LYS A 104 12.31 -15.85 8.87
N SER A 105 11.74 -16.74 9.69
CA SER A 105 10.65 -17.63 9.24
C SER A 105 9.42 -16.84 8.80
N GLU A 106 9.03 -15.82 9.57
CA GLU A 106 7.91 -14.95 9.25
C GLU A 106 8.23 -14.05 8.05
N ARG A 107 9.46 -13.55 7.95
CA ARG A 107 9.90 -12.77 6.79
C ARG A 107 9.81 -13.60 5.50
N ARG A 108 10.24 -14.85 5.54
CA ARG A 108 10.15 -15.76 4.39
C ARG A 108 8.71 -16.03 3.99
N LYS A 109 7.85 -16.23 4.98
CA LYS A 109 6.41 -16.45 4.75
C LYS A 109 5.78 -15.24 4.06
N ILE A 110 6.08 -14.04 4.55
CA ILE A 110 5.60 -12.80 3.94
C ILE A 110 6.13 -12.67 2.50
N ALA A 111 7.41 -12.91 2.30
CA ALA A 111 8.01 -12.83 0.97
C ALA A 111 7.40 -13.84 -0.01
N LEU A 112 7.02 -15.01 0.49
CA LEU A 112 6.42 -16.05 -0.36
C LEU A 112 5.00 -15.72 -0.79
N PHE A 113 4.19 -15.12 0.11
CA PHE A 113 2.76 -14.90 -0.12
C PHE A 113 2.40 -13.46 -0.50
N CYS A 114 3.33 -12.56 -0.43
CA CYS A 114 3.15 -11.16 -0.77
C CYS A 114 4.13 -10.72 -1.85
#